data_e2aaf976280ef8d25d073b8d4e5f89bb
#
_entry.id   e2aaf976280ef8d25d073b8d4e5f89bb
#
_cell.length_a   1.000
_cell.length_b   1.000
_cell.length_c   1.000
_cell.angle_alpha   90.00
_cell.angle_beta   90.00
_cell.angle_gamma   90.00
#
_symmetry.space_group_name_H-M   'P 1'
#
loop_
_entity.id
_entity.type
_entity.pdbx_description
1 polymer ?
#
loop_
_entity_poly.entity_id
_entity_poly.type
_entity_poly.pdbx_seq_one_letter_code
_entity_poly.pdbx_strand_id
1 'polypeptide(L)'
;MNRILLLEDDVSLIDGLVYSLKKNEFDVEVARTVCEAKQYLSKLDRYDLLILDVTLPDGTGFDVCERVRKENQQIPIIFLTASDEEVSIIRGLDSGGDDYITKPFKLGELCSRIRALLRRAGVSKSEKNTSMECGDITIDLLGSRATLKGKALDLTSAEYRLLCLLVRNANRVVTRDIILNELWDDTGNFVDDNTLSVYVRRLREKVETNPSHPEHLITIRGFGYQWKEVSI
;
A
#
# COMPACT_ATOMS: atom_id res chain seq x y z
N MET A 1 7.09 2.04 13.42
CA MET A 1 5.78 2.40 12.87
C MET A 1 5.89 3.82 12.38
N ASN A 2 5.53 4.09 11.13
CA ASN A 2 5.63 5.45 10.58
C ASN A 2 4.44 6.27 11.06
N ARG A 3 4.70 7.52 11.46
CA ARG A 3 3.69 8.42 11.99
C ARG A 3 3.25 9.43 10.94
N ILE A 4 1.95 9.52 10.73
CA ILE A 4 1.30 10.37 9.72
C ILE A 4 0.46 11.43 10.42
N LEU A 5 0.60 12.69 10.02
CA LEU A 5 -0.38 13.73 10.35
C LEU A 5 -1.38 13.82 9.20
N LEU A 6 -2.66 13.60 9.50
CA LEU A 6 -3.78 13.75 8.58
C LEU A 6 -4.51 15.06 8.90
N LEU A 7 -4.58 15.97 7.94
CA LEU A 7 -5.38 17.20 8.00
C LEU A 7 -6.60 17.05 7.10
N GLU A 8 -7.76 16.90 7.66
CA GLU A 8 -9.04 16.62 6.99
C GLU A 8 -10.19 17.02 7.93
N ASP A 9 -11.24 17.65 7.45
CA ASP A 9 -12.36 18.09 8.26
C ASP A 9 -13.59 17.16 8.18
N ASP A 10 -13.74 16.39 7.09
CA ASP A 10 -14.82 15.42 6.92
C ASP A 10 -14.63 14.22 7.86
N VAL A 11 -15.50 14.14 8.87
CA VAL A 11 -15.47 13.08 9.90
C VAL A 11 -15.62 11.70 9.30
N SER A 12 -16.49 11.54 8.31
CA SER A 12 -16.75 10.24 7.68
C SER A 12 -15.53 9.74 6.93
N LEU A 13 -14.83 10.64 6.24
CA LEU A 13 -13.59 10.32 5.53
C LEU A 13 -12.45 10.03 6.51
N ILE A 14 -12.35 10.82 7.60
CA ILE A 14 -11.36 10.60 8.67
C ILE A 14 -11.48 9.19 9.24
N ASP A 15 -12.67 8.74 9.60
CA ASP A 15 -12.89 7.42 10.22
C ASP A 15 -12.42 6.30 9.29
N GLY A 16 -12.77 6.38 8.01
CA GLY A 16 -12.33 5.43 6.99
C GLY A 16 -10.81 5.41 6.78
N LEU A 17 -10.20 6.61 6.70
CA LEU A 17 -8.76 6.78 6.54
C LEU A 17 -7.98 6.24 7.75
N VAL A 18 -8.36 6.65 8.96
CA VAL A 18 -7.70 6.22 10.20
C VAL A 18 -7.77 4.71 10.36
N TYR A 19 -8.94 4.10 10.12
CA TYR A 19 -9.09 2.65 10.16
C TYR A 19 -8.16 1.96 9.16
N SER A 20 -8.17 2.40 7.91
CA SER A 20 -7.36 1.80 6.85
C SER A 20 -5.86 1.98 7.09
N LEU A 21 -5.43 3.18 7.47
CA LEU A 21 -4.02 3.48 7.71
C LEU A 21 -3.49 2.70 8.92
N LYS A 22 -4.24 2.59 10.01
CA LYS A 22 -3.88 1.76 11.17
C LYS A 22 -3.78 0.27 10.81
N LYS A 23 -4.71 -0.25 10.00
CA LYS A 23 -4.64 -1.62 9.48
C LYS A 23 -3.38 -1.86 8.62
N ASN A 24 -2.85 -0.81 8.00
CA ASN A 24 -1.62 -0.83 7.22
C ASN A 24 -0.37 -0.44 8.03
N GLU A 25 -0.44 -0.54 9.37
CA GLU A 25 0.67 -0.31 10.31
C GLU A 25 1.22 1.13 10.32
N PHE A 26 0.38 2.12 10.00
CA PHE A 26 0.68 3.53 10.20
C PHE A 26 0.09 4.03 11.53
N ASP A 27 0.83 4.88 12.23
CA ASP A 27 0.32 5.66 13.36
C ASP A 27 -0.23 6.98 12.84
N VAL A 28 -1.49 7.31 13.15
CA VAL A 28 -2.18 8.46 12.56
C VAL A 28 -2.64 9.40 13.65
N GLU A 29 -2.21 10.66 13.54
CA GLU A 29 -2.70 11.78 14.32
C GLU A 29 -3.53 12.68 13.40
N VAL A 30 -4.69 13.15 13.84
CA VAL A 30 -5.65 13.88 13.01
C VAL A 30 -5.74 15.32 13.48
N ALA A 31 -5.69 16.26 12.52
CA ALA A 31 -6.05 17.65 12.69
C ALA A 31 -7.26 17.93 11.79
N ARG A 32 -8.25 18.68 12.27
CA ARG A 32 -9.47 18.98 11.53
C ARG A 32 -9.51 20.42 11.00
N THR A 33 -8.55 21.22 11.38
CA THR A 33 -8.43 22.62 10.97
C THR A 33 -6.96 22.99 10.77
N VAL A 34 -6.71 24.03 9.99
CA VAL A 34 -5.35 24.58 9.81
C VAL A 34 -4.80 25.06 11.16
N CYS A 35 -5.65 25.63 12.02
CA CYS A 35 -5.25 26.08 13.35
C CYS A 35 -4.76 24.91 14.21
N GLU A 36 -5.49 23.80 14.20
CA GLU A 36 -5.11 22.58 14.92
C GLU A 36 -3.83 21.96 14.37
N ALA A 37 -3.71 21.86 13.04
CA ALA A 37 -2.48 21.39 12.38
C ALA A 37 -1.26 22.20 12.80
N LYS A 38 -1.36 23.53 12.90
CA LYS A 38 -0.25 24.40 13.35
C LYS A 38 0.24 24.05 14.76
N GLN A 39 -0.63 23.55 15.64
CA GLN A 39 -0.22 23.12 16.98
C GLN A 39 0.61 21.83 16.90
N TYR A 40 0.19 20.88 16.05
CA TYR A 40 0.94 19.63 15.83
C TYR A 40 2.27 19.86 15.13
N LEU A 41 2.34 20.80 14.20
CA LEU A 41 3.57 21.15 13.47
C LEU A 41 4.66 21.75 14.36
N SER A 42 4.33 22.23 15.56
CA SER A 42 5.36 22.63 16.54
C SER A 42 6.30 21.48 16.93
N LYS A 43 5.95 20.26 16.59
CA LYS A 43 6.72 19.02 16.79
C LYS A 43 6.82 18.24 15.48
N LEU A 44 7.15 18.92 14.39
CA LEU A 44 7.17 18.36 13.03
C LEU A 44 8.05 17.10 12.90
N ASP A 45 9.17 17.05 13.62
CA ASP A 45 10.10 15.91 13.62
C ASP A 45 9.48 14.58 14.11
N ARG A 46 8.27 14.63 14.68
CA ARG A 46 7.53 13.43 15.08
C ARG A 46 6.84 12.73 13.93
N TYR A 47 6.66 13.40 12.80
CA TYR A 47 5.93 12.88 11.67
C TYR A 47 6.87 12.46 10.55
N ASP A 48 6.53 11.37 9.90
CA ASP A 48 7.26 10.80 8.78
C ASP A 48 6.63 11.20 7.43
N LEU A 49 5.33 11.62 7.44
CA LEU A 49 4.59 12.05 6.26
C LEU A 49 3.37 12.88 6.68
N LEU A 50 2.99 13.83 5.83
CA LEU A 50 1.76 14.61 5.99
C LEU A 50 0.75 14.27 4.88
N ILE A 51 -0.53 14.17 5.23
CA ILE A 51 -1.65 14.10 4.30
C ILE A 51 -2.51 15.34 4.56
N LEU A 52 -2.66 16.19 3.55
CA LEU A 52 -3.29 17.48 3.70
C LEU A 52 -4.48 17.61 2.74
N ASP A 53 -5.69 17.79 3.27
CA ASP A 53 -6.78 18.25 2.44
C ASP A 53 -6.49 19.67 1.95
N VAL A 54 -6.81 19.94 0.70
CA VAL A 54 -6.64 21.26 0.10
C VAL A 54 -7.66 22.25 0.66
N THR A 55 -8.91 21.83 0.88
CA THR A 55 -10.00 22.70 1.28
C THR A 55 -10.40 22.46 2.73
N LEU A 56 -10.25 23.47 3.56
CA LEU A 56 -10.53 23.40 5.00
C LEU A 56 -11.36 24.61 5.44
N PRO A 57 -12.12 24.51 6.55
CA PRO A 57 -13.01 25.58 6.99
C PRO A 57 -12.30 26.88 7.40
N ASP A 58 -11.02 26.80 7.77
CA ASP A 58 -10.23 27.93 8.28
C ASP A 58 -8.97 28.23 7.44
N GLY A 59 -8.86 27.69 6.21
CA GLY A 59 -7.74 27.93 5.32
C GLY A 59 -7.54 26.83 4.29
N THR A 60 -6.31 26.65 3.85
CA THR A 60 -5.96 25.65 2.83
C THR A 60 -4.81 24.76 3.28
N GLY A 61 -4.77 23.52 2.77
CA GLY A 61 -3.62 22.63 2.96
C GLY A 61 -2.34 23.20 2.33
N PHE A 62 -2.46 24.06 1.32
CA PHE A 62 -1.31 24.75 0.72
C PHE A 62 -0.62 25.68 1.72
N ASP A 63 -1.40 26.43 2.53
CA ASP A 63 -0.84 27.31 3.56
C ASP A 63 -0.05 26.53 4.61
N VAL A 64 -0.51 25.32 4.92
CA VAL A 64 0.17 24.39 5.83
C VAL A 64 1.45 23.86 5.18
N CYS A 65 1.40 23.44 3.93
CA CYS A 65 2.56 22.98 3.16
C CYS A 65 3.67 24.04 3.07
N GLU A 66 3.32 25.26 2.67
CA GLU A 66 4.28 26.37 2.57
C GLU A 66 4.99 26.64 3.90
N ARG A 67 4.25 26.56 5.00
CA ARG A 67 4.84 26.69 6.34
C ARG A 67 5.79 25.54 6.66
N VAL A 68 5.37 24.31 6.40
CA VAL A 68 6.21 23.12 6.63
C VAL A 68 7.48 23.20 5.81
N ARG A 69 7.42 23.63 4.56
CA ARG A 69 8.58 23.73 3.67
C ARG A 69 9.62 24.76 4.12
N LYS A 70 9.21 25.75 4.91
CA LYS A 70 10.16 26.71 5.54
C LYS A 70 10.98 26.06 6.65
N GLU A 71 10.43 25.05 7.33
CA GLU A 71 11.05 24.39 8.48
C GLU A 71 11.68 23.05 8.07
N ASN A 72 11.04 22.29 7.19
CA ASN A 72 11.50 20.98 6.72
C ASN A 72 11.15 20.79 5.25
N GLN A 73 12.18 20.78 4.39
CA GLN A 73 12.02 20.58 2.96
C GLN A 73 11.89 19.12 2.54
N GLN A 74 12.14 18.16 3.43
CA GLN A 74 12.27 16.73 3.09
C GLN A 74 11.09 15.88 3.51
N ILE A 75 10.26 16.33 4.47
CA ILE A 75 9.11 15.54 4.89
C ILE A 75 8.11 15.36 3.73
N PRO A 76 7.73 14.13 3.38
CA PRO A 76 6.79 13.90 2.30
C PRO A 76 5.40 14.46 2.60
N ILE A 77 4.78 15.07 1.59
CA ILE A 77 3.44 15.67 1.67
C ILE A 77 2.58 15.17 0.52
N ILE A 78 1.42 14.59 0.86
CA ILE A 78 0.36 14.23 -0.09
C ILE A 78 -0.79 15.20 0.08
N PHE A 79 -1.26 15.77 -1.02
CA PHE A 79 -2.51 16.53 -1.04
C PHE A 79 -3.71 15.64 -1.38
N LEU A 80 -4.80 15.80 -0.63
CA LEU A 80 -6.13 15.30 -1.00
C LEU A 80 -6.97 16.47 -1.51
N THR A 81 -7.70 16.29 -2.60
CA THR A 81 -8.50 17.36 -3.20
C THR A 81 -9.77 16.86 -3.83
N ALA A 82 -10.81 17.69 -3.81
CA ALA A 82 -12.04 17.44 -4.53
C ALA A 82 -11.99 17.89 -6.00
N SER A 83 -10.95 18.65 -6.39
CA SER A 83 -10.83 19.23 -7.73
C SER A 83 -9.68 18.59 -8.50
N ASP A 84 -9.95 18.14 -9.70
CA ASP A 84 -9.01 17.70 -10.72
C ASP A 84 -8.62 18.87 -11.68
N GLU A 85 -8.96 20.11 -11.31
CA GLU A 85 -8.54 21.27 -12.08
C GLU A 85 -7.01 21.36 -12.12
N GLU A 86 -6.47 21.40 -13.32
CA GLU A 86 -5.03 21.44 -13.61
C GLU A 86 -4.31 22.54 -12.82
N VAL A 87 -4.98 23.67 -12.61
CA VAL A 87 -4.48 24.82 -11.84
C VAL A 87 -4.25 24.46 -10.36
N SER A 88 -5.13 23.65 -9.76
CA SER A 88 -4.99 23.23 -8.37
C SER A 88 -3.85 22.22 -8.19
N ILE A 89 -3.67 21.34 -9.17
CA ILE A 89 -2.57 20.36 -9.19
C ILE A 89 -1.22 21.08 -9.32
N ILE A 90 -1.11 22.02 -10.28
CA ILE A 90 0.12 22.81 -10.50
C ILE A 90 0.45 23.61 -9.23
N ARG A 91 -0.52 24.28 -8.64
CA ARG A 91 -0.31 25.03 -7.39
C ARG A 91 0.14 24.15 -6.24
N GLY A 92 -0.41 22.93 -6.14
CA GLY A 92 -0.01 21.94 -5.11
C GLY A 92 1.45 21.51 -5.26
N LEU A 93 1.89 21.25 -6.47
CA LEU A 93 3.28 20.89 -6.77
C LEU A 93 4.21 22.08 -6.56
N ASP A 94 3.83 23.28 -7.01
CA ASP A 94 4.61 24.51 -6.82
C ASP A 94 4.75 24.90 -5.35
N SER A 95 3.75 24.59 -4.51
CA SER A 95 3.82 24.80 -3.05
C SER A 95 4.72 23.78 -2.32
N GLY A 96 5.27 22.80 -3.04
CA GLY A 96 6.23 21.83 -2.53
C GLY A 96 5.61 20.50 -2.08
N GLY A 97 4.40 20.15 -2.54
CA GLY A 97 3.82 18.81 -2.35
C GLY A 97 4.58 17.76 -3.18
N ASP A 98 4.64 16.52 -2.66
CA ASP A 98 5.33 15.42 -3.31
C ASP A 98 4.40 14.52 -4.12
N ASP A 99 3.11 14.53 -3.81
CA ASP A 99 2.07 13.78 -4.53
C ASP A 99 0.69 14.41 -4.34
N TYR A 100 -0.25 13.99 -5.18
CA TYR A 100 -1.58 14.57 -5.29
C TYR A 100 -2.62 13.50 -5.59
N ILE A 101 -3.71 13.48 -4.83
CA ILE A 101 -4.77 12.47 -4.97
C ILE A 101 -6.13 13.17 -5.02
N THR A 102 -6.88 12.94 -6.09
CA THR A 102 -8.23 13.47 -6.25
C THR A 102 -9.26 12.61 -5.54
N LYS A 103 -10.21 13.25 -4.86
CA LYS A 103 -11.38 12.61 -4.25
C LYS A 103 -12.47 12.42 -5.33
N PRO A 104 -13.14 11.24 -5.41
CA PRO A 104 -12.97 10.06 -4.57
C PRO A 104 -11.78 9.19 -4.98
N PHE A 105 -11.05 8.66 -4.01
CA PHE A 105 -9.87 7.81 -4.22
C PHE A 105 -10.02 6.44 -3.52
N LYS A 106 -9.20 5.49 -3.97
CA LYS A 106 -9.12 4.17 -3.36
C LYS A 106 -8.10 4.16 -2.22
N LEU A 107 -8.48 3.62 -1.06
CA LEU A 107 -7.60 3.53 0.12
C LEU A 107 -6.30 2.75 -0.17
N GLY A 108 -6.39 1.70 -1.00
CA GLY A 108 -5.21 0.93 -1.41
C GLY A 108 -4.21 1.76 -2.22
N GLU A 109 -4.70 2.66 -3.08
CA GLU A 109 -3.87 3.59 -3.85
C GLU A 109 -3.15 4.57 -2.92
N LEU A 110 -3.87 5.20 -2.00
CA LEU A 110 -3.29 6.11 -1.02
C LEU A 110 -2.18 5.41 -0.21
N CYS A 111 -2.43 4.21 0.31
CA CYS A 111 -1.42 3.44 1.06
C CYS A 111 -0.17 3.13 0.21
N SER A 112 -0.34 2.82 -1.07
CA SER A 112 0.77 2.54 -1.98
C SER A 112 1.62 3.78 -2.23
N ARG A 113 0.98 4.94 -2.43
CA ARG A 113 1.66 6.25 -2.60
C ARG A 113 2.40 6.68 -1.34
N ILE A 114 1.79 6.52 -0.15
CA ILE A 114 2.43 6.77 1.14
C ILE A 114 3.73 5.96 1.26
N ARG A 115 3.66 4.64 1.02
CA ARG A 115 4.85 3.78 1.09
C ARG A 115 5.93 4.20 0.10
N ALA A 116 5.55 4.59 -1.11
CA ALA A 116 6.49 5.05 -2.13
C ALA A 116 7.22 6.34 -1.71
N LEU A 117 6.51 7.29 -1.11
CA LEU A 117 7.08 8.55 -0.63
C LEU A 117 7.99 8.36 0.57
N LEU A 118 7.54 7.60 1.59
CA LEU A 118 8.35 7.29 2.78
C LEU A 118 9.69 6.61 2.42
N ARG A 119 9.66 5.76 1.40
CA ARG A 119 10.88 5.12 0.86
C ARG A 119 11.82 6.12 0.21
N ARG A 120 11.30 7.02 -0.66
CA ARG A 120 12.13 8.05 -1.33
C ARG A 120 12.76 9.01 -0.34
N ALA A 121 12.04 9.34 0.74
CA ALA A 121 12.52 10.21 1.81
C ALA A 121 13.54 9.53 2.76
N GLY A 122 13.85 8.24 2.57
CA GLY A 122 14.77 7.50 3.45
C GLY A 122 14.21 7.30 4.88
N VAL A 123 12.94 7.63 5.10
CA VAL A 123 12.26 7.57 6.41
C VAL A 123 11.80 6.15 6.73
N SER A 124 11.81 5.25 5.77
CA SER A 124 11.44 3.86 5.97
C SER A 124 12.40 3.20 6.97
N LYS A 125 12.07 3.27 8.26
CA LYS A 125 12.78 2.54 9.35
C LYS A 125 12.61 1.03 9.23
N SER A 126 11.91 0.59 8.21
CA SER A 126 11.66 -0.80 7.89
C SER A 126 12.40 -1.18 6.60
N GLU A 127 13.73 -1.30 6.67
CA GLU A 127 14.49 -2.08 5.66
C GLU A 127 14.01 -3.55 5.57
N LYS A 128 13.09 -3.96 6.46
CA LYS A 128 12.63 -5.35 6.55
C LYS A 128 11.42 -5.69 5.66
N ASN A 129 10.74 -4.73 4.98
CA ASN A 129 9.51 -5.04 4.25
C ASN A 129 9.48 -4.59 2.78
N THR A 130 10.62 -4.32 2.17
CA THR A 130 10.69 -4.06 0.71
C THR A 130 10.77 -5.34 -0.10
N SER A 131 11.18 -6.42 0.54
CA SER A 131 11.19 -7.77 -0.01
C SER A 131 10.61 -8.77 1.00
N MET A 132 9.98 -9.80 0.50
CA MET A 132 9.61 -10.99 1.27
C MET A 132 10.49 -12.14 0.80
N GLU A 133 11.11 -12.85 1.73
CA GLU A 133 11.88 -14.05 1.47
C GLU A 133 11.21 -15.23 2.18
N CYS A 134 11.07 -16.34 1.48
CA CYS A 134 10.54 -17.58 2.01
C CYS A 134 11.18 -18.76 1.26
N GLY A 135 12.16 -19.41 1.89
CA GLY A 135 12.98 -20.42 1.23
C GLY A 135 13.68 -19.84 -0.02
N ASP A 136 13.49 -20.49 -1.14
CA ASP A 136 14.12 -20.10 -2.42
C ASP A 136 13.44 -18.93 -3.16
N ILE A 137 12.32 -18.40 -2.62
CA ILE A 137 11.59 -17.32 -3.26
C ILE A 137 11.88 -15.97 -2.60
N THR A 138 12.13 -14.98 -3.43
CA THR A 138 12.28 -13.58 -3.03
C THR A 138 11.28 -12.75 -3.81
N ILE A 139 10.47 -11.95 -3.12
CA ILE A 139 9.48 -11.04 -3.71
C ILE A 139 9.89 -9.60 -3.41
N ASP A 140 10.18 -8.84 -4.46
CA ASP A 140 10.34 -7.39 -4.38
C ASP A 140 8.95 -6.74 -4.43
N LEU A 141 8.50 -6.26 -3.27
CA LEU A 141 7.19 -5.61 -3.15
C LEU A 141 7.13 -4.25 -3.83
N LEU A 142 8.28 -3.65 -4.11
CA LEU A 142 8.39 -2.33 -4.70
C LEU A 142 8.42 -2.39 -6.22
N GLY A 143 9.22 -3.31 -6.73
CA GLY A 143 9.33 -3.56 -8.16
C GLY A 143 8.19 -4.42 -8.71
N SER A 144 7.29 -4.92 -7.83
CA SER A 144 6.26 -5.92 -8.21
C SER A 144 6.88 -7.10 -8.96
N ARG A 145 8.02 -7.58 -8.47
CA ARG A 145 8.80 -8.66 -9.08
C ARG A 145 9.00 -9.79 -8.08
N ALA A 146 9.12 -10.99 -8.61
CA ALA A 146 9.50 -12.15 -7.80
C ALA A 146 10.61 -12.92 -8.50
N THR A 147 11.47 -13.55 -7.69
CA THR A 147 12.50 -14.47 -8.17
C THR A 147 12.40 -15.80 -7.42
N LEU A 148 12.68 -16.88 -8.10
CA LEU A 148 12.83 -18.22 -7.52
C LEU A 148 14.25 -18.72 -7.81
N LYS A 149 14.99 -19.04 -6.75
CA LYS A 149 16.42 -19.41 -6.86
C LYS A 149 17.25 -18.39 -7.67
N GLY A 150 16.95 -17.09 -7.46
CA GLY A 150 17.59 -15.99 -8.18
C GLY A 150 17.13 -15.76 -9.62
N LYS A 151 16.26 -16.62 -10.19
CA LYS A 151 15.67 -16.44 -11.51
C LYS A 151 14.40 -15.62 -11.43
N ALA A 152 14.29 -14.57 -12.25
CA ALA A 152 13.06 -13.77 -12.35
C ALA A 152 11.87 -14.61 -12.83
N LEU A 153 10.74 -14.44 -12.16
CA LEU A 153 9.46 -15.04 -12.54
C LEU A 153 8.67 -14.05 -13.39
N ASP A 154 8.23 -14.50 -14.56
CA ASP A 154 7.31 -13.73 -15.41
C ASP A 154 5.87 -13.96 -14.95
N LEU A 155 5.38 -13.08 -14.07
CA LEU A 155 4.07 -13.18 -13.43
C LEU A 155 3.13 -12.09 -13.96
N THR A 156 1.90 -12.47 -14.24
CA THR A 156 0.80 -11.50 -14.40
C THR A 156 0.49 -10.85 -13.05
N SER A 157 -0.21 -9.68 -13.06
CA SER A 157 -0.59 -8.99 -11.83
C SER A 157 -1.40 -9.85 -10.87
N ALA A 158 -2.29 -10.71 -11.37
CA ALA A 158 -3.08 -11.62 -10.55
C ALA A 158 -2.22 -12.74 -9.93
N GLU A 159 -1.32 -13.34 -10.72
CA GLU A 159 -0.39 -14.36 -10.23
C GLU A 159 0.58 -13.78 -9.20
N TYR A 160 1.06 -12.56 -9.41
CA TYR A 160 1.91 -11.86 -8.45
C TYR A 160 1.18 -11.61 -7.12
N ARG A 161 -0.06 -11.09 -7.16
CA ARG A 161 -0.89 -10.89 -5.95
C ARG A 161 -1.16 -12.20 -5.22
N LEU A 162 -1.50 -13.27 -5.96
CA LEU A 162 -1.69 -14.60 -5.40
C LEU A 162 -0.43 -15.10 -4.70
N LEU A 163 0.72 -14.98 -5.34
CA LEU A 163 2.01 -15.37 -4.78
C LEU A 163 2.33 -14.59 -3.49
N CYS A 164 2.15 -13.25 -3.52
CA CYS A 164 2.37 -12.40 -2.34
C CYS A 164 1.48 -12.81 -1.16
N LEU A 165 0.19 -13.07 -1.42
CA LEU A 165 -0.74 -13.50 -0.38
C LEU A 165 -0.32 -14.83 0.25
N LEU A 166 0.04 -15.80 -0.58
CA LEU A 166 0.43 -17.14 -0.14
C LEU A 166 1.76 -17.12 0.63
N VAL A 167 2.75 -16.38 0.15
CA VAL A 167 4.07 -16.26 0.81
C VAL A 167 3.97 -15.50 2.13
N ARG A 168 3.14 -14.44 2.22
CA ARG A 168 2.84 -13.76 3.50
C ARG A 168 2.24 -14.69 4.56
N ASN A 169 1.52 -15.70 4.10
CA ASN A 169 0.90 -16.71 4.95
C ASN A 169 1.60 -18.07 4.84
N ALA A 170 2.92 -18.06 4.62
CA ALA A 170 3.70 -19.29 4.48
C ALA A 170 3.41 -20.27 5.62
N ASN A 171 3.30 -21.55 5.28
CA ASN A 171 2.98 -22.66 6.18
C ASN A 171 1.58 -22.60 6.83
N ARG A 172 0.71 -21.67 6.40
CA ARG A 172 -0.70 -21.58 6.81
C ARG A 172 -1.63 -21.81 5.63
N VAL A 173 -2.81 -22.36 5.92
CA VAL A 173 -3.84 -22.54 4.89
C VAL A 173 -4.53 -21.21 4.64
N VAL A 174 -4.53 -20.76 3.40
CA VAL A 174 -5.31 -19.61 2.95
C VAL A 174 -6.57 -20.14 2.27
N THR A 175 -7.73 -19.75 2.78
CA THR A 175 -9.01 -20.24 2.25
C THR A 175 -9.29 -19.65 0.87
N ARG A 176 -10.15 -20.36 0.09
CA ARG A 176 -10.54 -19.89 -1.24
C ARG A 176 -11.17 -18.49 -1.19
N ASP A 177 -12.03 -18.23 -0.21
CA ASP A 177 -12.70 -16.95 -0.04
C ASP A 177 -11.71 -15.80 0.21
N ILE A 178 -10.70 -16.03 1.05
CA ILE A 178 -9.63 -15.05 1.30
C ILE A 178 -8.87 -14.76 0.00
N ILE A 179 -8.54 -15.79 -0.78
CA ILE A 179 -7.82 -15.62 -2.05
C ILE A 179 -8.69 -14.88 -3.07
N LEU A 180 -9.96 -15.25 -3.20
CA LEU A 180 -10.88 -14.60 -4.11
C LEU A 180 -11.05 -13.12 -3.78
N ASN A 181 -11.19 -12.78 -2.49
CA ASN A 181 -11.28 -11.39 -2.04
C ASN A 181 -10.00 -10.58 -2.31
N GLU A 182 -8.82 -11.18 -2.21
CA GLU A 182 -7.53 -10.51 -2.52
C GLU A 182 -7.33 -10.35 -4.03
N LEU A 183 -7.80 -11.30 -4.82
CA LEU A 183 -7.72 -11.25 -6.29
C LEU A 183 -8.84 -10.43 -6.92
N TRP A 184 -9.85 -10.05 -6.13
CA TRP A 184 -10.93 -9.18 -6.60
C TRP A 184 -10.33 -7.90 -7.15
N ASP A 185 -10.55 -7.68 -8.44
CA ASP A 185 -10.11 -6.45 -9.07
C ASP A 185 -11.18 -5.38 -8.85
N ASP A 186 -10.75 -4.18 -8.48
CA ASP A 186 -11.61 -3.00 -8.33
C ASP A 186 -12.38 -2.63 -9.63
N THR A 187 -12.07 -3.29 -10.75
CA THR A 187 -12.78 -3.15 -12.03
C THR A 187 -14.09 -3.95 -12.12
N GLY A 188 -14.48 -4.66 -11.04
CA GLY A 188 -15.76 -5.36 -10.97
C GLY A 188 -15.79 -6.74 -11.64
N ASN A 189 -14.66 -7.26 -12.11
CA ASN A 189 -14.59 -8.61 -12.63
C ASN A 189 -14.57 -9.63 -11.50
N PHE A 190 -15.63 -10.41 -11.39
CA PHE A 190 -15.74 -11.54 -10.47
C PHE A 190 -14.70 -12.61 -10.85
N VAL A 191 -13.76 -12.88 -9.95
CA VAL A 191 -12.94 -14.09 -10.04
C VAL A 191 -13.75 -15.21 -9.40
N ASP A 192 -14.27 -16.13 -10.20
CA ASP A 192 -14.98 -17.30 -9.72
C ASP A 192 -14.00 -18.43 -9.31
N ASP A 193 -14.53 -19.46 -8.69
CA ASP A 193 -13.76 -20.64 -8.24
C ASP A 193 -13.00 -21.35 -9.37
N ASN A 194 -13.52 -21.34 -10.59
CA ASN A 194 -12.87 -21.95 -11.75
C ASN A 194 -11.66 -21.11 -12.16
N THR A 195 -11.82 -19.79 -12.16
CA THR A 195 -10.75 -18.83 -12.49
C THR A 195 -9.60 -18.92 -11.47
N LEU A 196 -9.91 -19.07 -10.17
CA LEU A 196 -8.88 -19.29 -9.14
C LEU A 196 -8.07 -20.56 -9.43
N SER A 197 -8.73 -21.64 -9.82
CA SER A 197 -8.04 -22.90 -10.14
C SER A 197 -7.09 -22.75 -11.33
N VAL A 198 -7.43 -21.90 -12.30
CA VAL A 198 -6.56 -21.56 -13.43
C VAL A 198 -5.34 -20.76 -12.97
N TYR A 199 -5.51 -19.76 -12.10
CA TYR A 199 -4.38 -18.98 -11.57
C TYR A 199 -3.43 -19.84 -10.76
N VAL A 200 -3.95 -20.72 -9.89
CA VAL A 200 -3.13 -21.68 -9.14
C VAL A 200 -2.34 -22.59 -10.07
N ARG A 201 -2.98 -23.12 -11.12
CA ARG A 201 -2.30 -23.96 -12.11
C ARG A 201 -1.17 -23.20 -12.80
N ARG A 202 -1.45 -21.99 -13.31
CA ARG A 202 -0.45 -21.16 -14.02
C ARG A 202 0.71 -20.77 -13.10
N LEU A 203 0.40 -20.45 -11.83
CA LEU A 203 1.45 -20.15 -10.85
C LEU A 203 2.32 -21.38 -10.59
N ARG A 204 1.75 -22.57 -10.46
CA ARG A 204 2.51 -23.83 -10.34
C ARG A 204 3.44 -24.06 -11.52
N GLU A 205 2.99 -23.82 -12.74
CA GLU A 205 3.81 -23.93 -13.95
C GLU A 205 5.06 -23.06 -13.91
N LYS A 206 5.06 -21.99 -13.08
CA LYS A 206 6.17 -21.04 -12.95
C LYS A 206 7.05 -21.26 -11.71
N VAL A 207 6.49 -21.82 -10.63
CA VAL A 207 7.20 -21.95 -9.35
C VAL A 207 7.56 -23.39 -8.99
N GLU A 208 6.96 -24.39 -9.62
CA GLU A 208 7.20 -25.79 -9.31
C GLU A 208 8.09 -26.47 -10.37
N THR A 209 8.95 -27.36 -9.93
CA THR A 209 9.70 -28.22 -10.83
C THR A 209 8.76 -29.21 -11.54
N ASN A 210 7.78 -29.74 -10.83
CA ASN A 210 6.71 -30.60 -11.36
C ASN A 210 5.35 -30.06 -10.92
N PRO A 211 4.60 -29.34 -11.78
CA PRO A 211 3.30 -28.75 -11.44
C PRO A 211 2.24 -29.77 -10.99
N SER A 212 2.37 -31.05 -11.42
CA SER A 212 1.45 -32.14 -11.04
C SER A 212 1.74 -32.69 -9.65
N HIS A 213 2.96 -32.48 -9.15
CA HIS A 213 3.39 -32.87 -7.81
C HIS A 213 4.02 -31.66 -7.11
N PRO A 214 3.20 -30.65 -6.74
CA PRO A 214 3.71 -29.40 -6.20
C PRO A 214 4.33 -29.60 -4.81
N GLU A 215 5.49 -28.95 -4.59
CA GLU A 215 6.21 -28.95 -3.33
C GLU A 215 5.96 -27.66 -2.53
N HIS A 216 5.80 -26.52 -3.22
CA HIS A 216 5.56 -25.21 -2.61
C HIS A 216 4.09 -24.87 -2.49
N LEU A 217 3.33 -24.95 -3.59
CA LEU A 217 1.93 -24.53 -3.66
C LEU A 217 1.00 -25.73 -3.51
N ILE A 218 0.71 -26.11 -2.27
CA ILE A 218 -0.05 -27.30 -1.93
C ILE A 218 -1.56 -27.00 -1.91
N THR A 219 -2.37 -27.94 -2.42
CA THR A 219 -3.83 -27.91 -2.27
C THR A 219 -4.23 -28.62 -0.98
N ILE A 220 -4.92 -27.92 -0.10
CA ILE A 220 -5.54 -28.51 1.10
C ILE A 220 -7.02 -28.72 0.77
N ARG A 221 -7.36 -29.98 0.47
CA ARG A 221 -8.72 -30.38 0.01
C ARG A 221 -9.80 -29.89 0.97
N GLY A 222 -10.82 -29.25 0.45
CA GLY A 222 -11.95 -28.72 1.22
C GLY A 222 -11.67 -27.38 1.92
N PHE A 223 -10.43 -26.88 1.93
CA PHE A 223 -10.08 -25.65 2.65
C PHE A 223 -9.53 -24.56 1.75
N GLY A 224 -8.50 -24.84 0.93
CA GLY A 224 -7.85 -23.83 0.11
C GLY A 224 -6.44 -24.24 -0.31
N TYR A 225 -5.51 -23.28 -0.22
CA TYR A 225 -4.14 -23.47 -0.65
C TYR A 225 -3.16 -23.05 0.42
N GLN A 226 -1.98 -23.64 0.39
CA GLN A 226 -0.89 -23.34 1.32
C GLN A 226 0.42 -23.19 0.55
N TRP A 227 1.18 -22.15 0.86
CA TRP A 227 2.58 -22.09 0.47
C TRP A 227 3.41 -22.79 1.51
N LYS A 228 4.12 -23.83 1.09
CA LYS A 228 5.03 -24.57 1.97
C LYS A 228 6.46 -24.07 1.74
N GLU A 229 7.10 -23.65 2.81
CA GLU A 229 8.52 -23.34 2.80
C GLU A 229 9.31 -24.64 2.71
N VAL A 230 10.04 -24.82 1.62
CA VAL A 230 10.96 -25.94 1.45
C VAL A 230 12.32 -25.42 1.84
N SER A 231 12.83 -25.86 3.00
CA SER A 231 14.22 -25.63 3.40
C SER A 231 15.09 -26.70 2.76
N ILE A 232 16.15 -26.28 2.08
CA ILE A 232 17.21 -27.17 1.58
C ILE A 232 18.12 -27.58 2.73
#